data_323394fb3e76e86c7f1a1c4bf59389f7
#
_entry.id   323394fb3e76e86c7f1a1c4bf59389f7
#
_cell.length_a   1.000
_cell.length_b   1.000
_cell.length_c   1.000
_cell.angle_alpha   90.00
_cell.angle_beta   90.00
_cell.angle_gamma   90.00
#
_symmetry.space_group_name_H-M   'P 1'
#
loop_
_entity.id
_entity.type
_entity.pdbx_description
1 polymer ?
#
loop_
_entity_poly.entity_id
_entity_poly.type
_entity_poly.pdbx_seq_one_letter_code
_entity_poly.pdbx_strand_id
1 'polypeptide(L)'
;MGCSASATYPGLLAFVFASWCLVYSGAVIAQAPDATRVWVLERLHRAVSSTPPDLSRISSMLYGLVSDRRAVKQAGTRNALDELETFVRTLDPHAQKSCSDLVNIRFIKGFLTMAGRTFDTGALDRRLYECLDDMPVSDTASALFSLCRFPSVSVPREKLSQAVNAIEALQQADGSFGWNHGLQRYYLTSHAVFALHRCNGSPHVLRRGQVYLRNALPAMAQAGFLDGLLESLIMLRKMAVIIPDERRYSDYLRSRIKDNGSICFFDRPACRSDVHATSLLLEFLREFGD
;
A
#
# COMPACT_ATOMS: atom_id res chain seq x y z
N MET A 1 2.81 -29.21 -1.75
CA MET A 1 3.25 -30.60 -1.50
C MET A 1 2.81 -30.99 -0.09
N GLY A 2 1.78 -31.80 0.03
CA GLY A 2 1.23 -32.20 1.33
C GLY A 2 2.10 -33.31 1.91
N CYS A 3 2.60 -33.11 3.12
CA CYS A 3 3.20 -34.18 3.91
C CYS A 3 2.11 -35.08 4.47
N SER A 4 1.78 -36.18 3.78
CA SER A 4 1.01 -37.26 4.37
C SER A 4 1.99 -38.26 4.98
N ALA A 5 2.08 -38.30 6.30
CA ALA A 5 2.82 -39.30 7.02
C ALA A 5 1.96 -40.53 7.25
N SER A 6 2.24 -41.63 6.56
CA SER A 6 1.73 -42.95 6.93
C SER A 6 2.53 -43.44 8.15
N ALA A 7 1.82 -43.65 9.24
CA ALA A 7 2.36 -44.07 10.51
C ALA A 7 2.78 -45.55 10.47
N THR A 8 4.06 -45.81 10.61
CA THR A 8 4.59 -47.03 11.24
C THR A 8 6.10 -46.86 11.55
N TYR A 9 6.44 -46.18 12.65
CA TYR A 9 7.60 -46.39 13.51
C TYR A 9 7.60 -45.34 14.65
N PRO A 10 7.74 -45.76 15.91
CA PRO A 10 7.54 -44.80 16.98
C PRO A 10 8.85 -44.07 17.35
N GLY A 11 8.74 -42.79 17.52
CA GLY A 11 9.42 -42.05 18.59
C GLY A 11 10.59 -41.17 18.21
N LEU A 12 11.48 -41.42 17.21
CA LEU A 12 12.65 -40.56 16.96
C LEU A 12 12.66 -39.84 15.60
N LEU A 13 12.14 -40.44 14.57
CA LEU A 13 12.12 -39.81 13.23
C LEU A 13 11.06 -38.72 13.10
N ALA A 14 9.96 -38.78 13.84
CA ALA A 14 8.94 -37.76 13.83
C ALA A 14 9.41 -36.41 14.42
N PHE A 15 10.29 -36.45 15.42
CA PHE A 15 10.88 -35.26 16.06
C PHE A 15 11.85 -34.52 15.12
N VAL A 16 12.65 -35.26 14.36
CA VAL A 16 13.60 -34.66 13.41
C VAL A 16 12.87 -34.02 12.22
N PHE A 17 11.81 -34.66 11.71
CA PHE A 17 11.02 -34.10 10.62
C PHE A 17 10.20 -32.86 11.04
N ALA A 18 9.62 -32.86 12.25
CA ALA A 18 8.92 -31.70 12.79
C ALA A 18 9.86 -30.50 13.03
N SER A 19 11.07 -30.76 13.54
CA SER A 19 12.12 -29.73 13.69
C SER A 19 12.60 -29.19 12.34
N TRP A 20 12.74 -30.04 11.32
CA TRP A 20 13.13 -29.59 9.98
C TRP A 20 12.04 -28.77 9.29
N CYS A 21 10.77 -29.15 9.41
CA CYS A 21 9.66 -28.34 8.88
C CYS A 21 9.55 -26.99 9.59
N LEU A 22 9.76 -26.92 10.91
CA LEU A 22 9.73 -25.67 11.68
C LEU A 22 10.93 -24.78 11.36
N VAL A 23 12.13 -25.35 11.21
CA VAL A 23 13.35 -24.59 10.83
C VAL A 23 13.25 -24.09 9.39
N TYR A 24 12.72 -24.88 8.47
CA TYR A 24 12.55 -24.47 7.07
C TYR A 24 11.47 -23.39 6.91
N SER A 25 10.36 -23.49 7.66
CA SER A 25 9.32 -22.46 7.68
C SER A 25 9.82 -21.14 8.29
N GLY A 26 10.60 -21.24 9.39
CA GLY A 26 11.19 -20.05 10.04
C GLY A 26 12.24 -19.35 9.16
N ALA A 27 13.08 -20.10 8.45
CA ALA A 27 14.09 -19.54 7.56
C ALA A 27 13.47 -18.85 6.31
N VAL A 28 12.40 -19.40 5.75
CA VAL A 28 11.67 -18.80 4.63
C VAL A 28 10.97 -17.51 5.06
N ILE A 29 10.37 -17.48 6.24
CA ILE A 29 9.69 -16.28 6.77
C ILE A 29 10.71 -15.17 7.09
N ALA A 30 11.88 -15.50 7.63
CA ALA A 30 12.92 -14.51 7.94
C ALA A 30 13.55 -13.87 6.68
N GLN A 31 13.52 -14.56 5.53
CA GLN A 31 14.05 -14.05 4.25
C GLN A 31 13.00 -13.29 3.40
N ALA A 32 11.73 -13.44 3.69
CA ALA A 32 10.65 -12.84 2.89
C ALA A 32 10.75 -11.32 2.73
N PRO A 33 11.05 -10.52 3.78
CA PRO A 33 11.17 -9.06 3.63
C PRO A 33 12.30 -8.66 2.69
N ASP A 34 13.41 -9.38 2.70
CA ASP A 34 14.57 -9.09 1.84
C ASP A 34 14.29 -9.45 0.38
N ALA A 35 13.70 -10.63 0.12
CA ALA A 35 13.29 -11.03 -1.22
C ALA A 35 12.25 -10.08 -1.80
N THR A 36 11.25 -9.68 -1.01
CA THR A 36 10.23 -8.71 -1.42
C THR A 36 10.85 -7.36 -1.76
N ARG A 37 11.79 -6.88 -0.96
CA ARG A 37 12.50 -5.62 -1.21
C ARG A 37 13.33 -5.68 -2.50
N VAL A 38 14.09 -6.75 -2.72
CA VAL A 38 14.87 -6.93 -3.95
C VAL A 38 13.94 -6.89 -5.17
N TRP A 39 12.83 -7.62 -5.11
CA TRP A 39 11.84 -7.62 -6.18
C TRP A 39 11.29 -6.22 -6.49
N VAL A 40 10.96 -5.43 -5.44
CA VAL A 40 10.43 -4.06 -5.60
C VAL A 40 11.49 -3.14 -6.20
N LEU A 41 12.76 -3.23 -5.76
CA LEU A 41 13.87 -2.42 -6.29
C LEU A 41 14.13 -2.69 -7.78
N GLU A 42 14.12 -3.95 -8.20
CA GLU A 42 14.27 -4.30 -9.61
C GLU A 42 13.12 -3.73 -10.48
N ARG A 43 11.91 -3.72 -9.96
CA ARG A 43 10.75 -3.15 -10.67
C ARG A 43 10.78 -1.63 -10.70
N LEU A 44 11.23 -1.00 -9.61
CA LEU A 44 11.42 0.46 -9.55
C LEU A 44 12.40 0.92 -10.62
N HIS A 45 13.57 0.28 -10.71
CA HIS A 45 14.56 0.60 -11.75
C HIS A 45 13.95 0.49 -13.17
N ARG A 46 13.21 -0.57 -13.46
CA ARG A 46 12.53 -0.73 -14.77
C ARG A 46 11.47 0.34 -15.02
N ALA A 47 10.71 0.74 -13.99
CA ALA A 47 9.67 1.75 -14.14
C ALA A 47 10.25 3.15 -14.37
N VAL A 48 11.37 3.48 -13.75
CA VAL A 48 12.11 4.75 -13.97
C VAL A 48 12.73 4.79 -15.37
N SER A 49 13.26 3.65 -15.84
CA SER A 49 13.92 3.53 -17.17
C SER A 49 12.92 3.34 -18.32
N SER A 50 11.62 3.21 -18.06
CA SER A 50 10.62 3.08 -19.13
C SER A 50 10.40 4.41 -19.87
N THR A 51 9.91 4.35 -21.11
CA THR A 51 9.65 5.53 -21.92
C THR A 51 8.21 5.50 -22.44
N PRO A 52 7.27 6.32 -21.89
CA PRO A 52 7.46 7.23 -20.76
C PRO A 52 7.59 6.47 -19.42
N PRO A 53 8.17 7.09 -18.38
CA PRO A 53 8.23 6.52 -17.05
C PRO A 53 6.84 6.26 -16.45
N ASP A 54 6.67 5.12 -15.78
CA ASP A 54 5.39 4.74 -15.15
C ASP A 54 5.27 5.32 -13.73
N LEU A 55 4.76 6.56 -13.65
CA LEU A 55 4.64 7.31 -12.40
C LEU A 55 3.79 6.59 -11.36
N SER A 56 2.73 5.90 -11.78
CA SER A 56 1.83 5.17 -10.87
C SER A 56 2.55 3.99 -10.19
N ARG A 57 3.31 3.21 -10.98
CA ARG A 57 4.12 2.12 -10.40
C ARG A 57 5.24 2.64 -9.52
N ILE A 58 5.90 3.74 -9.92
CA ILE A 58 6.96 4.37 -9.13
C ILE A 58 6.41 4.81 -7.77
N SER A 59 5.29 5.52 -7.75
CA SER A 59 4.67 6.00 -6.49
C SER A 59 4.28 4.85 -5.56
N SER A 60 3.68 3.78 -6.10
CA SER A 60 3.31 2.58 -5.35
C SER A 60 4.52 1.89 -4.72
N MET A 61 5.60 1.70 -5.49
CA MET A 61 6.82 1.05 -5.00
C MET A 61 7.53 1.84 -3.91
N LEU A 62 7.54 3.16 -4.04
CA LEU A 62 8.13 4.04 -3.02
C LEU A 62 7.38 3.96 -1.69
N TYR A 63 6.07 3.81 -1.71
CA TYR A 63 5.27 3.66 -0.49
C TYR A 63 5.82 2.54 0.41
N GLY A 64 6.03 1.34 -0.14
CA GLY A 64 6.58 0.20 0.59
C GLY A 64 8.03 0.42 1.02
N LEU A 65 8.90 0.88 0.11
CA LEU A 65 10.33 1.05 0.39
C LEU A 65 10.62 2.09 1.47
N VAL A 66 9.92 3.25 1.44
CA VAL A 66 10.19 4.37 2.36
C VAL A 66 9.50 4.17 3.71
N SER A 67 8.53 3.29 3.78
CA SER A 67 7.89 2.91 5.03
C SER A 67 8.87 2.27 6.02
N ASP A 68 9.93 1.61 5.53
CA ASP A 68 10.99 1.03 6.36
C ASP A 68 12.25 1.93 6.37
N ARG A 69 12.47 2.63 7.49
CA ARG A 69 13.67 3.46 7.70
C ARG A 69 14.99 2.69 7.63
N ARG A 70 14.99 1.36 7.91
CA ARG A 70 16.18 0.53 7.79
C ARG A 70 16.48 0.23 6.33
N ALA A 71 15.45 -0.06 5.54
CA ALA A 71 15.56 -0.30 4.11
C ALA A 71 16.13 0.93 3.37
N VAL A 72 15.69 2.14 3.72
CA VAL A 72 16.19 3.40 3.14
C VAL A 72 17.71 3.58 3.31
N LYS A 73 18.29 3.06 4.39
CA LYS A 73 19.74 3.15 4.68
C LYS A 73 20.59 2.15 3.89
N GLN A 74 20.00 1.16 3.25
CA GLN A 74 20.74 0.15 2.49
C GLN A 74 21.23 0.72 1.15
N ALA A 75 22.44 0.32 0.72
CA ALA A 75 23.08 0.88 -0.46
C ALA A 75 22.22 0.78 -1.74
N GLY A 76 21.64 -0.40 -2.02
CA GLY A 76 20.79 -0.59 -3.20
C GLY A 76 19.55 0.32 -3.20
N THR A 77 18.90 0.49 -2.05
CA THR A 77 17.76 1.40 -1.91
C THR A 77 18.18 2.86 -2.08
N ARG A 78 19.31 3.26 -1.50
CA ARG A 78 19.84 4.64 -1.66
C ARG A 78 20.11 4.97 -3.11
N ASN A 79 20.79 4.11 -3.85
CA ASN A 79 21.09 4.33 -5.27
C ASN A 79 19.79 4.49 -6.09
N ALA A 80 18.79 3.63 -5.87
CA ALA A 80 17.50 3.76 -6.54
C ALA A 80 16.77 5.08 -6.20
N LEU A 81 16.88 5.55 -4.95
CA LEU A 81 16.31 6.84 -4.54
C LEU A 81 17.08 8.03 -5.13
N ASP A 82 18.41 7.93 -5.33
CA ASP A 82 19.23 8.96 -5.95
C ASP A 82 18.93 9.08 -7.46
N GLU A 83 18.77 7.96 -8.16
CA GLU A 83 18.32 7.94 -9.56
C GLU A 83 16.94 8.57 -9.71
N LEU A 84 16.02 8.19 -8.82
CA LEU A 84 14.67 8.71 -8.83
C LEU A 84 14.60 10.20 -8.47
N GLU A 85 15.41 10.68 -7.53
CA GLU A 85 15.55 12.11 -7.22
C GLU A 85 15.96 12.89 -8.46
N THR A 86 16.99 12.41 -9.15
CA THR A 86 17.48 13.03 -10.40
C THR A 86 16.36 13.10 -11.43
N PHE A 87 15.65 12.00 -11.66
CA PHE A 87 14.51 11.95 -12.58
C PHE A 87 13.41 12.94 -12.18
N VAL A 88 12.97 12.93 -10.92
CA VAL A 88 11.85 13.77 -10.45
C VAL A 88 12.16 15.25 -10.50
N ARG A 89 13.44 15.65 -10.39
CA ARG A 89 13.86 17.05 -10.56
C ARG A 89 13.71 17.54 -11.99
N THR A 90 13.68 16.65 -12.99
CA THR A 90 13.43 17.01 -14.40
C THR A 90 11.95 17.15 -14.74
N LEU A 91 11.05 16.69 -13.87
CA LEU A 91 9.61 16.76 -14.12
C LEU A 91 9.08 18.18 -13.90
N ASP A 92 8.53 18.74 -14.97
CA ASP A 92 7.79 20.02 -14.90
C ASP A 92 6.32 19.74 -14.58
N PRO A 93 5.78 20.20 -13.44
CA PRO A 93 4.37 20.04 -13.12
C PRO A 93 3.43 20.69 -14.14
N HIS A 94 3.89 21.74 -14.84
CA HIS A 94 3.10 22.44 -15.85
C HIS A 94 3.01 21.67 -17.18
N ALA A 95 3.97 20.82 -17.47
CA ALA A 95 3.93 19.94 -18.64
C ALA A 95 2.98 18.74 -18.48
N GLN A 96 2.59 18.41 -17.25
CA GLN A 96 1.71 17.27 -16.99
C GLN A 96 0.25 17.62 -17.37
N LYS A 97 -0.36 16.76 -18.18
CA LYS A 97 -1.75 16.95 -18.66
C LYS A 97 -2.77 16.24 -17.77
N SER A 98 -2.35 15.20 -17.07
CA SER A 98 -3.21 14.35 -16.24
C SER A 98 -3.13 14.74 -14.77
N CYS A 99 -4.27 14.94 -14.13
CA CYS A 99 -4.35 15.13 -12.68
C CYS A 99 -3.83 13.91 -11.90
N SER A 100 -4.04 12.71 -12.40
CA SER A 100 -3.50 11.47 -11.82
C SER A 100 -1.97 11.46 -11.82
N ASP A 101 -1.31 11.99 -12.88
CA ASP A 101 0.14 12.14 -12.89
C ASP A 101 0.62 13.12 -11.83
N LEU A 102 -0.10 14.24 -11.63
CA LEU A 102 0.22 15.19 -10.56
C LEU A 102 0.13 14.55 -9.18
N VAL A 103 -0.90 13.71 -8.93
CA VAL A 103 -1.02 12.92 -7.70
C VAL A 103 0.20 12.02 -7.51
N ASN A 104 0.59 11.28 -8.55
CA ASN A 104 1.72 10.37 -8.49
C ASN A 104 3.05 11.11 -8.26
N ILE A 105 3.28 12.24 -8.95
CA ILE A 105 4.47 13.08 -8.72
C ILE A 105 4.49 13.61 -7.29
N ARG A 106 3.33 14.01 -6.76
CA ARG A 106 3.20 14.48 -5.39
C ARG A 106 3.56 13.39 -4.38
N PHE A 107 3.09 12.16 -4.59
CA PHE A 107 3.48 11.01 -3.79
C PHE A 107 4.99 10.76 -3.87
N ILE A 108 5.55 10.72 -5.06
CA ILE A 108 6.99 10.46 -5.27
C ILE A 108 7.82 11.50 -4.52
N LYS A 109 7.54 12.81 -4.71
CA LYS A 109 8.25 13.89 -3.99
C LYS A 109 8.08 13.78 -2.48
N GLY A 110 6.86 13.47 -2.01
CA GLY A 110 6.56 13.29 -0.59
C GLY A 110 7.33 12.11 0.03
N PHE A 111 7.38 10.97 -0.63
CA PHE A 111 8.14 9.82 -0.17
C PHE A 111 9.64 10.06 -0.19
N LEU A 112 10.17 10.70 -1.22
CA LEU A 112 11.57 11.12 -1.26
C LEU A 112 11.90 12.10 -0.12
N THR A 113 10.97 13.00 0.24
CA THR A 113 11.13 13.89 1.39
C THR A 113 11.20 13.10 2.70
N MET A 114 10.38 12.05 2.87
CA MET A 114 10.50 11.14 4.03
C MET A 114 11.84 10.40 4.05
N ALA A 115 12.44 10.17 2.91
CA ALA A 115 13.78 9.60 2.77
C ALA A 115 14.92 10.64 2.94
N GLY A 116 14.62 11.88 3.34
CA GLY A 116 15.59 12.94 3.61
C GLY A 116 15.95 13.80 2.41
N ARG A 117 15.19 13.74 1.30
CA ARG A 117 15.38 14.62 0.12
C ARG A 117 14.51 15.89 0.27
N THR A 118 14.92 16.97 -0.38
CA THR A 118 14.19 18.25 -0.33
C THR A 118 13.65 18.61 -1.70
N PHE A 119 12.35 18.95 -1.77
CA PHE A 119 11.67 19.39 -2.98
C PHE A 119 10.78 20.60 -2.68
N ASP A 120 10.78 21.56 -3.60
CA ASP A 120 9.69 22.54 -3.66
C ASP A 120 8.46 21.87 -4.32
N THR A 121 7.35 21.87 -3.62
CA THR A 121 6.08 21.32 -4.10
C THR A 121 5.01 22.39 -4.33
N GLY A 122 5.32 23.67 -4.13
CA GLY A 122 4.34 24.75 -4.15
C GLY A 122 3.56 24.88 -5.46
N ALA A 123 4.25 24.80 -6.60
CA ALA A 123 3.61 24.83 -7.92
C ALA A 123 2.79 23.56 -8.18
N LEU A 124 3.31 22.39 -7.80
CA LEU A 124 2.63 21.10 -7.92
C LEU A 124 1.37 21.07 -7.07
N ASP A 125 1.43 21.54 -5.83
CA ASP A 125 0.31 21.55 -4.91
C ASP A 125 -0.81 22.48 -5.38
N ARG A 126 -0.47 23.65 -5.93
CA ARG A 126 -1.48 24.54 -6.56
C ARG A 126 -2.20 23.87 -7.73
N ARG A 127 -1.46 23.24 -8.64
CA ARG A 127 -2.05 22.52 -9.77
C ARG A 127 -2.89 21.32 -9.36
N LEU A 128 -2.40 20.51 -8.45
CA LEU A 128 -3.15 19.38 -7.92
C LEU A 128 -4.47 19.84 -7.29
N TYR A 129 -4.43 21.00 -6.72
CA TYR A 129 -5.54 21.66 -6.09
C TYR A 129 -6.62 22.10 -7.08
N GLU A 130 -6.21 22.62 -8.23
CA GLU A 130 -7.12 22.99 -9.32
C GLU A 130 -7.82 21.76 -9.92
N CYS A 131 -7.19 20.58 -9.79
CA CYS A 131 -7.73 19.32 -10.27
C CYS A 131 -8.76 18.66 -9.34
N LEU A 132 -8.84 19.03 -8.05
CA LEU A 132 -9.65 18.27 -7.07
C LEU A 132 -11.12 18.18 -7.44
N ASP A 133 -11.68 19.22 -8.05
CA ASP A 133 -13.10 19.29 -8.40
C ASP A 133 -13.47 18.41 -9.61
N ASP A 134 -12.48 18.07 -10.45
CA ASP A 134 -12.68 17.34 -11.72
C ASP A 134 -12.20 15.86 -11.63
N MET A 135 -11.66 15.45 -10.47
CA MET A 135 -11.13 14.09 -10.30
C MET A 135 -12.20 13.06 -9.98
N PRO A 136 -12.03 11.80 -10.44
CA PRO A 136 -12.77 10.67 -9.88
C PRO A 136 -12.52 10.54 -8.36
N VAL A 137 -13.50 10.01 -7.64
CA VAL A 137 -13.47 9.88 -6.16
C VAL A 137 -12.20 9.17 -5.65
N SER A 138 -11.74 8.13 -6.34
CA SER A 138 -10.50 7.41 -5.99
C SER A 138 -9.27 8.31 -6.07
N ASP A 139 -9.18 9.11 -7.11
CA ASP A 139 -8.06 10.01 -7.36
C ASP A 139 -8.11 11.20 -6.39
N THR A 140 -9.33 11.73 -6.11
CA THR A 140 -9.55 12.75 -5.09
C THR A 140 -9.11 12.27 -3.71
N ALA A 141 -9.46 11.04 -3.31
CA ALA A 141 -9.03 10.45 -2.05
C ALA A 141 -7.49 10.31 -2.00
N SER A 142 -6.86 9.86 -3.08
CA SER A 142 -5.40 9.75 -3.20
C SER A 142 -4.72 11.11 -3.14
N ALA A 143 -5.27 12.13 -3.83
CA ALA A 143 -4.79 13.50 -3.79
C ALA A 143 -4.85 14.08 -2.37
N LEU A 144 -6.00 13.97 -1.70
CA LEU A 144 -6.19 14.39 -0.32
C LEU A 144 -5.22 13.70 0.63
N PHE A 145 -5.07 12.38 0.51
CA PHE A 145 -4.12 11.64 1.31
C PHE A 145 -2.70 12.19 1.15
N SER A 146 -2.26 12.46 -0.09
CA SER A 146 -0.93 12.99 -0.38
C SER A 146 -0.74 14.40 0.20
N LEU A 147 -1.73 15.28 0.04
CA LEU A 147 -1.70 16.66 0.55
C LEU A 147 -1.67 16.73 2.08
N CYS A 148 -2.42 15.85 2.75
CA CYS A 148 -2.46 15.82 4.22
C CYS A 148 -1.27 15.06 4.84
N ARG A 149 -0.73 14.05 4.15
CA ARG A 149 0.43 13.30 4.63
C ARG A 149 1.72 14.08 4.51
N PHE A 150 1.86 14.88 3.46
CA PHE A 150 3.04 15.70 3.18
C PHE A 150 2.64 17.18 3.19
N PRO A 151 2.44 17.79 4.37
CA PRO A 151 1.91 19.14 4.47
C PRO A 151 2.72 20.14 3.64
N SER A 152 2.03 21.03 2.96
CA SER A 152 2.59 22.15 2.23
C SER A 152 1.93 23.43 2.68
N VAL A 153 2.72 24.49 2.78
CA VAL A 153 2.22 25.84 3.13
C VAL A 153 1.36 26.44 2.03
N SER A 154 1.34 25.84 0.85
CA SER A 154 0.68 26.39 -0.34
C SER A 154 -0.79 25.97 -0.49
N VAL A 155 -1.31 25.10 0.39
CA VAL A 155 -2.68 24.59 0.26
C VAL A 155 -3.64 25.41 1.14
N PRO A 156 -4.62 26.12 0.54
CA PRO A 156 -5.64 26.83 1.32
C PRO A 156 -6.51 25.84 2.11
N ARG A 157 -6.59 26.03 3.41
CA ARG A 157 -7.33 25.13 4.33
C ARG A 157 -8.80 24.96 3.94
N GLU A 158 -9.40 26.02 3.45
CA GLU A 158 -10.83 26.04 3.08
C GLU A 158 -11.15 24.99 2.01
N LYS A 159 -10.40 24.97 0.90
CA LYS A 159 -10.63 24.02 -0.16
C LYS A 159 -10.29 22.59 0.27
N LEU A 160 -9.23 22.40 1.09
CA LEU A 160 -8.94 21.09 1.66
C LEU A 160 -10.16 20.59 2.47
N SER A 161 -10.78 21.46 3.26
CA SER A 161 -12.01 21.14 3.99
C SER A 161 -13.18 20.86 3.07
N GLN A 162 -13.34 21.60 1.96
CA GLN A 162 -14.37 21.32 0.96
C GLN A 162 -14.20 19.94 0.32
N ALA A 163 -12.98 19.57 -0.07
CA ALA A 163 -12.70 18.26 -0.64
C ALA A 163 -12.88 17.10 0.39
N VAL A 164 -12.52 17.33 1.66
CA VAL A 164 -12.82 16.38 2.75
C VAL A 164 -14.32 16.19 2.88
N ASN A 165 -15.11 17.28 2.95
CA ASN A 165 -16.57 17.21 3.04
C ASN A 165 -17.19 16.52 1.83
N ALA A 166 -16.66 16.73 0.63
CA ALA A 166 -17.11 16.06 -0.58
C ALA A 166 -16.91 14.54 -0.50
N ILE A 167 -15.75 14.07 -0.01
CA ILE A 167 -15.52 12.64 0.23
C ILE A 167 -16.46 12.12 1.32
N GLU A 168 -16.62 12.82 2.43
CA GLU A 168 -17.53 12.41 3.53
C GLU A 168 -18.98 12.23 3.07
N ALA A 169 -19.46 13.13 2.20
CA ALA A 169 -20.80 13.08 1.63
C ALA A 169 -21.07 11.82 0.77
N LEU A 170 -20.02 11.13 0.32
CA LEU A 170 -20.16 9.89 -0.45
C LEU A 170 -20.34 8.64 0.43
N GLN A 171 -20.27 8.78 1.77
CA GLN A 171 -20.43 7.65 2.67
C GLN A 171 -21.86 7.11 2.64
N GLN A 172 -21.99 5.81 2.40
CA GLN A 172 -23.26 5.10 2.37
C GLN A 172 -23.74 4.73 3.78
N ALA A 173 -25.01 4.30 3.88
CA ALA A 173 -25.63 3.91 5.14
C ALA A 173 -24.88 2.78 5.88
N ASP A 174 -24.21 1.87 5.15
CA ASP A 174 -23.42 0.78 5.70
C ASP A 174 -21.98 1.17 6.08
N GLY A 175 -21.57 2.42 5.84
CA GLY A 175 -20.24 2.95 6.14
C GLY A 175 -19.25 2.86 4.98
N SER A 176 -19.60 2.23 3.86
CA SER A 176 -18.78 2.22 2.65
C SER A 176 -18.79 3.57 1.94
N PHE A 177 -17.92 3.73 0.94
CA PHE A 177 -17.85 4.93 0.12
C PHE A 177 -18.09 4.62 -1.35
N GLY A 178 -18.75 5.59 -2.03
CA GLY A 178 -19.08 5.53 -3.43
C GLY A 178 -20.23 4.58 -3.78
N TRP A 179 -20.61 4.56 -5.06
CA TRP A 179 -21.76 3.82 -5.59
C TRP A 179 -21.39 2.47 -6.21
N ASN A 180 -20.09 2.11 -6.19
CA ASN A 180 -19.60 0.89 -6.80
C ASN A 180 -20.02 -0.35 -6.00
N HIS A 181 -20.06 -1.49 -6.69
CA HIS A 181 -20.37 -2.79 -6.11
C HIS A 181 -19.15 -3.70 -6.08
N GLY A 182 -19.20 -4.73 -5.26
CA GLY A 182 -18.17 -5.76 -5.18
C GLY A 182 -16.84 -5.22 -4.66
N LEU A 183 -15.74 -5.73 -5.24
CA LEU A 183 -14.38 -5.45 -4.76
C LEU A 183 -13.94 -4.00 -4.91
N GLN A 184 -14.44 -3.28 -5.93
CA GLN A 184 -14.16 -1.84 -6.10
C GLN A 184 -14.67 -1.02 -4.92
N ARG A 185 -15.76 -1.44 -4.27
CA ARG A 185 -16.31 -0.76 -3.10
C ARG A 185 -15.36 -0.84 -1.90
N TYR A 186 -14.68 -1.97 -1.71
CA TYR A 186 -13.65 -2.10 -0.67
C TYR A 186 -12.48 -1.17 -0.95
N TYR A 187 -12.00 -1.16 -2.19
CA TYR A 187 -10.90 -0.31 -2.64
C TYR A 187 -11.20 1.19 -2.44
N LEU A 188 -12.37 1.66 -2.89
CA LEU A 188 -12.78 3.06 -2.69
C LEU A 188 -12.93 3.41 -1.21
N THR A 189 -13.45 2.47 -0.41
CA THR A 189 -13.64 2.69 1.02
C THR A 189 -12.29 2.77 1.74
N SER A 190 -11.32 1.92 1.43
CA SER A 190 -9.98 1.98 2.03
C SER A 190 -9.29 3.30 1.72
N HIS A 191 -9.31 3.73 0.45
CA HIS A 191 -8.72 5.01 0.03
C HIS A 191 -9.39 6.21 0.72
N ALA A 192 -10.74 6.25 0.77
CA ALA A 192 -11.48 7.33 1.41
C ALA A 192 -11.18 7.40 2.91
N VAL A 193 -11.26 6.27 3.63
CA VAL A 193 -10.98 6.21 5.07
C VAL A 193 -9.55 6.63 5.38
N PHE A 194 -8.58 6.23 4.54
CA PHE A 194 -7.19 6.58 4.73
C PHE A 194 -6.93 8.07 4.49
N ALA A 195 -7.54 8.65 3.46
CA ALA A 195 -7.49 10.08 3.20
C ALA A 195 -8.11 10.88 4.35
N LEU A 196 -9.33 10.53 4.76
CA LEU A 196 -10.03 11.20 5.85
C LEU A 196 -9.28 11.10 7.18
N HIS A 197 -8.69 9.93 7.49
CA HIS A 197 -7.87 9.79 8.69
C HIS A 197 -6.67 10.75 8.69
N ARG A 198 -6.04 10.96 7.56
CA ARG A 198 -4.88 11.87 7.43
C ARG A 198 -5.27 13.33 7.40
N CYS A 199 -6.44 13.64 6.87
CA CYS A 199 -6.96 15.00 6.74
C CYS A 199 -7.81 15.45 7.94
N ASN A 200 -7.85 14.69 9.04
CA ASN A 200 -8.70 14.95 10.20
C ASN A 200 -10.18 15.05 9.85
N GLY A 201 -10.67 14.15 9.00
CA GLY A 201 -12.09 14.01 8.70
C GLY A 201 -12.93 13.68 9.95
N SER A 202 -14.25 13.77 9.80
CA SER A 202 -15.21 13.55 10.89
C SER A 202 -14.98 12.20 11.60
N PRO A 203 -14.81 12.17 12.94
CA PRO A 203 -14.62 10.92 13.67
C PRO A 203 -15.78 9.94 13.51
N HIS A 204 -17.00 10.43 13.31
CA HIS A 204 -18.17 9.59 13.06
C HIS A 204 -18.08 8.87 11.72
N VAL A 205 -17.76 9.61 10.66
CA VAL A 205 -17.58 9.08 9.30
C VAL A 205 -16.44 8.05 9.27
N LEU A 206 -15.31 8.40 9.88
CA LEU A 206 -14.15 7.50 9.99
C LEU A 206 -14.51 6.19 10.69
N ARG A 207 -15.17 6.26 11.84
CA ARG A 207 -15.56 5.05 12.60
C ARG A 207 -16.45 4.11 11.79
N ARG A 208 -17.42 4.64 11.05
CA ARG A 208 -18.29 3.84 10.20
C ARG A 208 -17.51 3.15 9.06
N GLY A 209 -16.61 3.88 8.41
CA GLY A 209 -15.74 3.32 7.37
C GLY A 209 -14.80 2.23 7.91
N GLN A 210 -14.21 2.44 9.08
CA GLN A 210 -13.38 1.45 9.78
C GLN A 210 -14.17 0.17 10.11
N VAL A 211 -15.39 0.32 10.62
CA VAL A 211 -16.28 -0.83 10.91
C VAL A 211 -16.61 -1.58 9.62
N TYR A 212 -16.94 -0.87 8.55
CA TYR A 212 -17.19 -1.48 7.26
C TYR A 212 -15.99 -2.30 6.76
N LEU A 213 -14.80 -1.72 6.73
CA LEU A 213 -13.59 -2.40 6.26
C LEU A 213 -13.24 -3.62 7.13
N ARG A 214 -13.31 -3.47 8.46
CA ARG A 214 -13.09 -4.59 9.37
C ARG A 214 -14.05 -5.75 9.11
N ASN A 215 -15.32 -5.45 8.91
CA ASN A 215 -16.34 -6.46 8.62
C ASN A 215 -16.22 -7.05 7.22
N ALA A 216 -15.54 -6.37 6.30
CA ALA A 216 -15.30 -6.84 4.92
C ALA A 216 -14.09 -7.78 4.79
N LEU A 217 -13.19 -7.83 5.80
CA LEU A 217 -11.98 -8.67 5.74
C LEU A 217 -12.27 -10.14 5.40
N PRO A 218 -13.26 -10.81 5.98
CA PRO A 218 -13.59 -12.20 5.61
C PRO A 218 -13.97 -12.35 4.14
N ALA A 219 -14.76 -11.41 3.61
CA ALA A 219 -15.17 -11.43 2.20
C ALA A 219 -14.01 -11.18 1.24
N MET A 220 -13.09 -10.27 1.57
CA MET A 220 -11.87 -10.05 0.80
C MET A 220 -10.99 -11.29 0.78
N ALA A 221 -10.78 -11.95 1.93
CA ALA A 221 -10.00 -13.17 2.04
C ALA A 221 -10.66 -14.33 1.25
N GLN A 222 -11.98 -14.50 1.34
CA GLN A 222 -12.72 -15.51 0.59
C GLN A 222 -12.66 -15.28 -0.93
N ALA A 223 -12.71 -14.02 -1.36
CA ALA A 223 -12.57 -13.65 -2.77
C ALA A 223 -11.13 -13.77 -3.28
N GLY A 224 -10.16 -14.02 -2.40
CA GLY A 224 -8.73 -13.99 -2.73
C GLY A 224 -8.24 -12.59 -3.13
N PHE A 225 -8.88 -11.53 -2.67
CA PHE A 225 -8.50 -10.14 -2.97
C PHE A 225 -7.34 -9.72 -2.04
N LEU A 226 -6.12 -10.11 -2.42
CA LEU A 226 -4.92 -9.95 -1.58
C LEU A 226 -4.54 -8.48 -1.41
N ASP A 227 -4.64 -7.68 -2.46
CA ASP A 227 -4.32 -6.25 -2.45
C ASP A 227 -5.21 -5.49 -1.45
N GLY A 228 -6.52 -5.63 -1.57
CA GLY A 228 -7.47 -4.98 -0.66
C GLY A 228 -7.37 -5.49 0.78
N LEU A 229 -7.04 -6.77 0.97
CA LEU A 229 -6.83 -7.33 2.30
C LEU A 229 -5.57 -6.75 2.97
N LEU A 230 -4.45 -6.65 2.23
CA LEU A 230 -3.21 -6.02 2.69
C LEU A 230 -3.45 -4.56 3.09
N GLU A 231 -4.05 -3.79 2.18
CA GLU A 231 -4.32 -2.36 2.41
C GLU A 231 -5.21 -2.14 3.64
N SER A 232 -6.31 -2.91 3.74
CA SER A 232 -7.25 -2.79 4.85
C SER A 232 -6.62 -3.16 6.19
N LEU A 233 -5.83 -4.24 6.26
CA LEU A 233 -5.15 -4.65 7.48
C LEU A 233 -4.14 -3.61 7.95
N ILE A 234 -3.27 -3.14 7.04
CA ILE A 234 -2.27 -2.10 7.34
C ILE A 234 -2.95 -0.85 7.89
N MET A 235 -4.00 -0.41 7.21
CA MET A 235 -4.72 0.80 7.55
C MET A 235 -5.42 0.69 8.90
N LEU A 236 -6.18 -0.39 9.14
CA LEU A 236 -6.88 -0.62 10.41
C LEU A 236 -5.90 -0.68 11.58
N ARG A 237 -4.75 -1.34 11.40
CA ARG A 237 -3.70 -1.39 12.44
C ARG A 237 -3.10 -0.01 12.71
N LYS A 238 -2.80 0.79 11.68
CA LYS A 238 -2.31 2.16 11.85
C LYS A 238 -3.29 3.10 12.56
N MET A 239 -4.57 2.80 12.44
CA MET A 239 -5.63 3.52 13.16
C MET A 239 -5.97 2.90 14.53
N ALA A 240 -5.16 1.94 15.01
CA ALA A 240 -5.35 1.24 16.27
C ALA A 240 -6.74 0.56 16.39
N VAL A 241 -7.32 0.11 15.28
CA VAL A 241 -8.57 -0.64 15.26
C VAL A 241 -8.30 -2.11 15.60
N ILE A 242 -9.03 -2.66 16.57
CA ILE A 242 -8.95 -4.08 16.91
C ILE A 242 -9.51 -4.92 15.76
N ILE A 243 -8.68 -5.81 15.23
CA ILE A 243 -9.02 -6.71 14.12
C ILE A 243 -9.26 -8.11 14.69
N PRO A 244 -10.52 -8.62 14.69
CA PRO A 244 -10.77 -10.00 15.06
C PRO A 244 -10.02 -10.96 14.12
N ASP A 245 -9.47 -12.04 14.68
CA ASP A 245 -8.72 -13.06 13.92
C ASP A 245 -7.56 -12.52 13.07
N GLU A 246 -6.94 -11.41 13.47
CA GLU A 246 -5.83 -10.76 12.76
C GLU A 246 -4.75 -11.75 12.32
N ARG A 247 -4.40 -12.69 13.21
CA ARG A 247 -3.41 -13.72 12.92
C ARG A 247 -3.81 -14.60 11.74
N ARG A 248 -5.08 -14.96 11.62
CA ARG A 248 -5.60 -15.79 10.51
C ARG A 248 -5.39 -15.09 9.15
N TYR A 249 -5.66 -13.78 9.07
CA TYR A 249 -5.44 -13.01 7.85
C TYR A 249 -3.95 -12.85 7.56
N SER A 250 -3.15 -12.64 8.60
CA SER A 250 -1.70 -12.54 8.48
C SER A 250 -1.08 -13.84 7.95
N ASP A 251 -1.45 -14.99 8.51
CA ASP A 251 -0.98 -16.31 8.08
C ASP A 251 -1.44 -16.62 6.64
N TYR A 252 -2.69 -16.26 6.29
CA TYR A 252 -3.20 -16.40 4.93
C TYR A 252 -2.36 -15.60 3.93
N LEU A 253 -2.10 -14.31 4.17
CA LEU A 253 -1.29 -13.47 3.29
C LEU A 253 0.14 -14.00 3.17
N ARG A 254 0.77 -14.40 4.27
CA ARG A 254 2.12 -15.00 4.27
C ARG A 254 2.19 -16.25 3.41
N SER A 255 1.15 -17.10 3.45
CA SER A 255 1.08 -18.32 2.63
C SER A 255 0.95 -18.04 1.11
N ARG A 256 0.69 -16.79 0.71
CA ARG A 256 0.55 -16.36 -0.68
C ARG A 256 1.80 -15.65 -1.23
N ILE A 257 2.79 -15.45 -0.40
CA ILE A 257 4.08 -14.91 -0.85
C ILE A 257 4.78 -15.94 -1.72
N LYS A 258 5.20 -15.51 -2.90
CA LYS A 258 5.94 -16.36 -3.86
C LYS A 258 7.40 -16.50 -3.44
N ASP A 259 8.11 -17.48 -3.98
CA ASP A 259 9.52 -17.73 -3.71
C ASP A 259 10.42 -16.51 -4.01
N ASN A 260 10.02 -15.67 -4.98
CA ASN A 260 10.73 -14.43 -5.31
C ASN A 260 10.33 -13.24 -4.43
N GLY A 261 9.56 -13.45 -3.36
CA GLY A 261 9.12 -12.43 -2.42
C GLY A 261 7.94 -11.57 -2.88
N SER A 262 7.37 -11.79 -4.07
CA SER A 262 6.23 -11.05 -4.57
C SER A 262 4.88 -11.67 -4.19
N ILE A 263 3.82 -10.89 -4.32
CA ILE A 263 2.44 -11.35 -4.16
C ILE A 263 1.58 -10.93 -5.35
N CYS A 264 0.46 -11.61 -5.57
CA CYS A 264 -0.51 -11.27 -6.59
C CYS A 264 -1.54 -10.24 -6.11
N PHE A 265 -2.23 -9.59 -7.04
CA PHE A 265 -3.39 -8.76 -6.73
C PHE A 265 -4.58 -9.62 -6.25
N PHE A 266 -4.81 -10.74 -6.95
CA PHE A 266 -5.78 -11.77 -6.58
C PHE A 266 -5.09 -13.13 -6.43
N ASP A 267 -5.55 -13.91 -5.44
CA ASP A 267 -5.19 -15.32 -5.26
C ASP A 267 -5.88 -16.19 -6.31
N ARG A 268 -5.22 -16.39 -7.43
CA ARG A 268 -5.69 -17.22 -8.56
C ARG A 268 -4.58 -18.12 -9.08
N PRO A 269 -4.91 -19.29 -9.62
CA PRO A 269 -3.91 -20.13 -10.29
C PRO A 269 -3.16 -19.31 -11.35
N ALA A 270 -1.82 -19.48 -11.41
CA ALA A 270 -0.95 -18.79 -12.36
C ALA A 270 -1.05 -17.25 -12.37
N CYS A 271 -1.44 -16.63 -11.25
CA CYS A 271 -1.51 -15.19 -11.16
C CYS A 271 -0.14 -14.52 -11.37
N ARG A 272 -0.14 -13.35 -11.99
CA ARG A 272 1.07 -12.51 -12.12
C ARG A 272 1.27 -11.70 -10.85
N SER A 273 2.56 -11.53 -10.48
CA SER A 273 2.94 -10.65 -9.38
C SER A 273 2.49 -9.23 -9.65
N ASP A 274 1.89 -8.61 -8.65
CA ASP A 274 1.40 -7.24 -8.72
C ASP A 274 2.35 -6.28 -8.00
N VAL A 275 2.57 -5.11 -8.60
CA VAL A 275 3.51 -4.10 -8.07
C VAL A 275 2.94 -3.43 -6.83
N HIS A 276 1.66 -3.05 -6.86
CA HIS A 276 1.02 -2.35 -5.75
C HIS A 276 0.88 -3.28 -4.54
N ALA A 277 0.30 -4.47 -4.73
CA ALA A 277 0.17 -5.47 -3.67
C ALA A 277 1.53 -5.89 -3.08
N THR A 278 2.58 -6.03 -3.91
CA THR A 278 3.92 -6.39 -3.41
C THR A 278 4.55 -5.24 -2.62
N SER A 279 4.28 -4.00 -2.98
CA SER A 279 4.73 -2.83 -2.21
C SER A 279 4.03 -2.72 -0.86
N LEU A 280 2.73 -2.96 -0.81
CA LEU A 280 1.98 -3.07 0.44
C LEU A 280 2.48 -4.22 1.30
N LEU A 281 2.89 -5.34 0.69
CA LEU A 281 3.46 -6.47 1.40
C LEU A 281 4.71 -6.09 2.20
N LEU A 282 5.59 -5.21 1.69
CA LEU A 282 6.73 -4.71 2.47
C LEU A 282 6.29 -4.04 3.77
N GLU A 283 5.29 -3.19 3.70
CA GLU A 283 4.75 -2.52 4.87
C GLU A 283 4.04 -3.49 5.81
N PHE A 284 3.26 -4.42 5.24
CA PHE A 284 2.60 -5.48 6.01
C PHE A 284 3.60 -6.34 6.79
N LEU A 285 4.67 -6.80 6.15
CA LEU A 285 5.70 -7.62 6.81
C LEU A 285 6.40 -6.87 7.95
N ARG A 286 6.49 -5.54 7.86
CA ARG A 286 7.02 -4.71 8.94
C ARG A 286 6.01 -4.55 10.08
N GLU A 287 4.74 -4.27 9.78
CA GLU A 287 3.71 -3.99 10.79
C GLU A 287 3.25 -5.26 11.52
N PHE A 288 3.30 -6.41 10.85
CA PHE A 288 2.83 -7.71 11.30
C PHE A 288 3.96 -8.75 11.41
N GLY A 289 5.22 -8.33 11.23
CA GLY A 289 6.39 -9.14 11.55
C GLY A 289 6.53 -9.26 13.06
N ASP A 290 6.76 -10.47 13.56
CA ASP A 290 7.06 -10.73 14.95
C ASP A 290 8.45 -10.19 15.32
#